data_052afb501f69888e7cde66657e49d8b8
#
_entry.id   052afb501f69888e7cde66657e49d8b8
#
_cell.length_a   1.000
_cell.length_b   1.000
_cell.length_c   1.000
_cell.angle_alpha   90.00
_cell.angle_beta   90.00
_cell.angle_gamma   90.00
#
_symmetry.space_group_name_H-M   'P 1'
#
loop_
_entity.id
_entity.type
_entity.pdbx_description
1 polymer ?
#
loop_
_entity_poly.entity_id
_entity_poly.type
_entity_poly.pdbx_seq_one_letter_code
_entity_poly.pdbx_strand_id
1 'polypeptide(L)'
;CKGTQFDPNIADAFLDEALKQDKNSQMAVECAIKNDKLFIYGEATTKAQIDYENIAKKILRDIGYENEFTIIKELSKQSPDIASAVVKRKLCANDQGIVYGYATNETKEYMPLPIVVAHKLMQTYEKFRKNTKDFFADAKCQVSVLYEDKKPVFFDTILISVSHSDKLDIEEIKQKIYINVIEKVLFQYPEFVQ
;
A
#
# COMPACT_ATOMS: atom_id res chain seq x y z
N CYS A 1 -2.11 14.47 5.42
CA CYS A 1 -1.65 13.85 6.67
C CYS A 1 -0.13 13.70 6.65
N LYS A 2 0.62 14.39 7.54
CA LYS A 2 2.09 14.29 7.60
C LYS A 2 2.53 13.18 8.58
N GLY A 3 1.89 12.02 8.53
CA GLY A 3 2.28 10.85 9.30
C GLY A 3 3.57 10.21 8.77
N THR A 4 4.20 9.35 9.57
CA THR A 4 5.23 8.43 9.07
C THR A 4 4.53 7.32 8.30
N GLN A 5 5.01 7.00 7.10
CA GLN A 5 4.46 5.95 6.25
C GLN A 5 5.54 4.92 5.98
N PHE A 6 5.16 3.64 6.01
CA PHE A 6 5.96 2.55 5.47
C PHE A 6 5.62 2.43 3.98
N ASP A 7 6.64 2.31 3.13
CA ASP A 7 6.42 2.13 1.69
C ASP A 7 6.92 0.76 1.23
N PRO A 8 6.03 -0.23 1.19
CA PRO A 8 6.38 -1.57 0.74
C PRO A 8 6.84 -1.60 -0.73
N ASN A 9 6.35 -0.69 -1.59
CA ASN A 9 6.73 -0.69 -3.00
C ASN A 9 8.22 -0.41 -3.20
N ILE A 10 8.80 0.46 -2.36
CA ILE A 10 10.24 0.74 -2.42
C ILE A 10 11.03 -0.48 -1.93
N ALA A 11 10.62 -1.08 -0.81
CA ALA A 11 11.28 -2.27 -0.26
C ALA A 11 11.21 -3.46 -1.23
N ASP A 12 10.04 -3.69 -1.84
CA ASP A 12 9.84 -4.73 -2.85
C ASP A 12 10.71 -4.51 -4.08
N ALA A 13 10.86 -3.25 -4.55
CA ALA A 13 11.71 -2.92 -5.67
C ALA A 13 13.20 -3.20 -5.40
N PHE A 14 13.65 -3.03 -4.16
CA PHE A 14 15.02 -3.42 -3.77
C PHE A 14 15.22 -4.93 -3.82
N LEU A 15 14.24 -5.69 -3.33
CA LEU A 15 14.27 -7.15 -3.41
C LEU A 15 14.25 -7.64 -4.86
N ASP A 16 13.39 -7.07 -5.69
CA ASP A 16 13.30 -7.39 -7.10
C ASP A 16 14.63 -7.15 -7.83
N GLU A 17 15.28 -6.02 -7.57
CA GLU A 17 16.57 -5.71 -8.17
C GLU A 17 17.68 -6.65 -7.68
N ALA A 18 17.67 -6.98 -6.38
CA ALA A 18 18.60 -7.96 -5.82
C ALA A 18 18.45 -9.33 -6.50
N LEU A 19 17.22 -9.83 -6.59
CA LEU A 19 16.93 -11.17 -7.14
C LEU A 19 17.23 -11.29 -8.65
N LYS A 20 17.14 -10.22 -9.41
CA LYS A 20 17.58 -10.20 -10.82
C LYS A 20 19.06 -10.52 -10.98
N GLN A 21 19.90 -10.05 -10.05
CA GLN A 21 21.34 -10.20 -10.11
C GLN A 21 21.87 -11.38 -9.29
N ASP A 22 21.24 -11.65 -8.14
CA ASP A 22 21.61 -12.74 -7.24
C ASP A 22 20.35 -13.42 -6.68
N LYS A 23 20.02 -14.59 -7.21
CA LYS A 23 18.86 -15.40 -6.80
C LYS A 23 18.90 -15.88 -5.35
N ASN A 24 20.06 -15.81 -4.72
CA ASN A 24 20.25 -16.19 -3.32
C ASN A 24 20.26 -15.00 -2.36
N SER A 25 19.87 -13.82 -2.84
CA SER A 25 19.78 -12.63 -2.00
C SER A 25 18.83 -12.85 -0.82
N GLN A 26 19.27 -12.41 0.36
CA GLN A 26 18.48 -12.37 1.58
C GLN A 26 18.33 -10.92 1.99
N MET A 27 17.09 -10.43 1.97
CA MET A 27 16.78 -9.02 2.18
C MET A 27 15.71 -8.89 3.26
N ALA A 28 16.02 -8.10 4.28
CA ALA A 28 15.10 -7.64 5.31
C ALA A 28 15.23 -6.11 5.39
N VAL A 29 14.90 -5.44 4.27
CA VAL A 29 15.04 -3.99 4.10
C VAL A 29 13.67 -3.35 4.16
N GLU A 30 13.53 -2.37 5.02
CA GLU A 30 12.34 -1.59 5.24
C GLU A 30 12.57 -0.12 4.85
N CYS A 31 11.47 0.57 4.54
CA CYS A 31 11.49 1.98 4.21
C CYS A 31 10.45 2.75 5.02
N ALA A 32 10.82 3.92 5.51
CA ALA A 32 9.91 4.83 6.17
C ALA A 32 10.08 6.24 5.61
N ILE A 33 8.95 6.91 5.35
CA ILE A 33 8.93 8.29 4.83
C ILE A 33 8.35 9.22 5.89
N LYS A 34 9.05 10.33 6.12
CA LYS A 34 8.56 11.42 6.94
C LYS A 34 8.99 12.76 6.37
N ASN A 35 8.01 13.60 5.99
CA ASN A 35 8.22 14.88 5.32
C ASN A 35 9.03 14.71 4.01
N ASP A 36 10.24 15.27 3.96
CA ASP A 36 11.21 15.21 2.87
C ASP A 36 12.31 14.15 3.09
N LYS A 37 12.14 13.25 4.07
CA LYS A 37 13.15 12.25 4.44
C LYS A 37 12.63 10.86 4.15
N LEU A 38 13.47 10.08 3.45
CA LEU A 38 13.30 8.65 3.26
C LEU A 38 14.37 7.90 4.04
N PHE A 39 13.97 7.06 4.97
CA PHE A 39 14.83 6.15 5.71
C PHE A 39 14.80 4.79 5.04
N ILE A 40 15.97 4.24 4.73
CA ILE A 40 16.17 2.87 4.22
C ILE A 40 17.02 2.16 5.26
N TYR A 41 16.48 1.15 5.90
CA TYR A 41 17.17 0.48 7.01
C TYR A 41 16.89 -1.02 7.02
N GLY A 42 17.73 -1.77 7.73
CA GLY A 42 17.57 -3.21 7.88
C GLY A 42 18.81 -3.99 7.49
N GLU A 43 18.59 -5.21 6.99
CA GLU A 43 19.65 -6.15 6.70
C GLU A 43 19.59 -6.63 5.25
N ALA A 44 20.76 -6.71 4.59
CA ALA A 44 20.89 -7.21 3.24
C ALA A 44 22.15 -8.08 3.10
N THR A 45 21.97 -9.33 2.70
CA THR A 45 23.03 -10.24 2.36
C THR A 45 22.86 -10.66 0.91
N THR A 46 23.62 -10.03 0.01
CA THR A 46 23.53 -10.22 -1.43
C THR A 46 24.86 -9.90 -2.10
N LYS A 47 25.08 -10.48 -3.29
CA LYS A 47 26.17 -10.12 -4.21
C LYS A 47 25.73 -9.05 -5.24
N ALA A 48 24.45 -8.70 -5.27
CA ALA A 48 23.90 -7.72 -6.17
C ALA A 48 24.43 -6.31 -5.85
N GLN A 49 24.64 -5.52 -6.90
CA GLN A 49 24.93 -4.10 -6.81
C GLN A 49 23.62 -3.32 -6.91
N ILE A 50 23.12 -2.81 -5.79
CA ILE A 50 21.82 -2.16 -5.71
C ILE A 50 22.02 -0.65 -5.53
N ASP A 51 21.49 0.12 -6.47
CA ASP A 51 21.40 1.58 -6.36
C ASP A 51 20.11 1.96 -5.65
N TYR A 52 20.12 1.85 -4.31
CA TYR A 52 18.97 2.11 -3.46
C TYR A 52 18.38 3.51 -3.68
N GLU A 53 19.22 4.52 -3.89
CA GLU A 53 18.77 5.91 -4.04
C GLU A 53 18.01 6.12 -5.35
N ASN A 54 18.55 5.66 -6.45
CA ASN A 54 17.90 5.84 -7.76
C ASN A 54 16.62 5.01 -7.87
N ILE A 55 16.60 3.79 -7.32
CA ILE A 55 15.39 2.95 -7.26
C ILE A 55 14.31 3.67 -6.44
N ALA A 56 14.63 4.14 -5.24
CA ALA A 56 13.69 4.83 -4.39
C ALA A 56 13.14 6.12 -5.04
N LYS A 57 14.02 6.94 -5.60
CA LYS A 57 13.62 8.17 -6.31
C LYS A 57 12.73 7.89 -7.52
N LYS A 58 12.97 6.79 -8.23
CA LYS A 58 12.13 6.37 -9.34
C LYS A 58 10.73 5.99 -8.86
N ILE A 59 10.64 5.12 -7.86
CA ILE A 59 9.34 4.68 -7.30
C ILE A 59 8.54 5.87 -6.78
N LEU A 60 9.17 6.78 -6.03
CA LEU A 60 8.50 7.98 -5.54
C LEU A 60 7.92 8.85 -6.67
N ARG A 61 8.67 9.02 -7.75
CA ARG A 61 8.18 9.75 -8.95
C ARG A 61 7.05 9.01 -9.65
N ASP A 62 7.14 7.69 -9.77
CA ASP A 62 6.09 6.86 -10.39
C ASP A 62 4.78 6.90 -9.58
N ILE A 63 4.88 7.05 -8.26
CA ILE A 63 3.74 7.28 -7.36
C ILE A 63 3.15 8.69 -7.52
N GLY A 64 3.96 9.68 -7.95
CA GLY A 64 3.56 11.07 -8.18
C GLY A 64 4.11 12.07 -7.16
N TYR A 65 5.20 11.73 -6.45
CA TYR A 65 5.94 12.68 -5.63
C TYR A 65 7.02 13.36 -6.47
N GLU A 66 6.91 14.68 -6.63
CA GLU A 66 7.89 15.50 -7.37
C GLU A 66 8.97 16.12 -6.48
N ASN A 67 8.84 15.94 -5.16
CA ASN A 67 9.74 16.54 -4.17
C ASN A 67 11.11 15.85 -4.19
N GLU A 68 12.15 16.61 -3.86
CA GLU A 68 13.45 16.02 -3.52
C GLU A 68 13.41 15.43 -2.11
N PHE A 69 13.89 14.19 -1.99
CA PHE A 69 13.97 13.48 -0.72
C PHE A 69 15.42 13.37 -0.25
N THR A 70 15.67 13.68 1.01
CA THR A 70 16.91 13.32 1.69
C THR A 70 16.85 11.84 2.06
N ILE A 71 17.76 11.04 1.48
CA ILE A 71 17.80 9.61 1.72
C ILE A 71 18.82 9.30 2.82
N ILE A 72 18.35 8.64 3.87
CA ILE A 72 19.16 8.17 4.99
C ILE A 72 19.17 6.65 4.93
N LYS A 73 20.36 6.07 4.73
CA LYS A 73 20.53 4.64 4.56
C LYS A 73 21.34 4.04 5.70
N GLU A 74 20.77 3.06 6.40
CA GLU A 74 21.37 2.28 7.47
C GLU A 74 21.16 0.79 7.22
N LEU A 75 22.07 0.16 6.48
CA LEU A 75 21.99 -1.25 6.11
C LEU A 75 23.17 -2.02 6.64
N SER A 76 22.91 -3.15 7.27
CA SER A 76 23.91 -4.10 7.76
C SER A 76 23.81 -5.44 7.03
N LYS A 77 24.80 -6.30 7.22
CA LYS A 77 24.68 -7.72 6.84
C LYS A 77 23.96 -8.47 7.94
N GLN A 78 23.16 -9.46 7.55
CA GLN A 78 22.49 -10.34 8.50
C GLN A 78 23.50 -11.02 9.43
N SER A 79 23.16 -11.11 10.72
CA SER A 79 23.99 -11.78 11.72
C SER A 79 24.28 -13.23 11.30
N PRO A 80 25.54 -13.72 11.42
CA PRO A 80 25.89 -15.11 11.13
C PRO A 80 25.06 -16.13 11.92
N ASP A 81 24.66 -15.80 13.14
CA ASP A 81 23.87 -16.69 14.00
C ASP A 81 22.45 -16.87 13.47
N ILE A 82 21.81 -15.79 13.01
CA ILE A 82 20.50 -15.83 12.37
C ILE A 82 20.61 -16.54 11.02
N ALA A 83 21.61 -16.22 10.22
CA ALA A 83 21.85 -16.87 8.94
C ALA A 83 22.02 -18.38 9.09
N SER A 84 22.76 -18.88 10.08
CA SER A 84 22.96 -20.30 10.33
C SER A 84 21.67 -21.03 10.74
N ALA A 85 20.77 -20.36 11.43
CA ALA A 85 19.50 -20.91 11.87
C ALA A 85 18.47 -20.98 10.73
N VAL A 86 18.52 -20.04 9.79
CA VAL A 86 17.52 -19.81 8.73
C VAL A 86 17.95 -20.45 7.41
N VAL A 87 19.25 -20.40 7.07
CA VAL A 87 19.77 -20.91 5.79
C VAL A 87 19.92 -22.43 5.83
N LYS A 88 18.92 -23.14 5.37
CA LYS A 88 18.97 -24.59 5.19
C LYS A 88 19.25 -24.93 3.71
N ARG A 89 19.81 -26.15 3.48
CA ARG A 89 20.08 -26.69 2.12
C ARG A 89 18.82 -26.85 1.25
N LYS A 90 17.63 -26.90 1.86
CA LYS A 90 16.34 -26.94 1.17
C LYS A 90 15.64 -25.61 1.34
N LEU A 91 14.97 -25.15 0.27
CA LEU A 91 14.07 -24.00 0.33
C LEU A 91 12.97 -24.25 1.38
N CYS A 92 12.87 -23.40 2.35
CA CYS A 92 11.89 -23.48 3.43
C CYS A 92 11.53 -22.06 3.89
N ALA A 93 10.50 -21.96 4.71
CA ALA A 93 10.14 -20.69 5.34
C ALA A 93 11.31 -20.15 6.18
N ASN A 94 11.55 -18.84 6.07
CA ASN A 94 12.62 -18.14 6.76
C ASN A 94 12.19 -17.61 8.12
N ASP A 95 10.90 -17.66 8.41
CA ASP A 95 10.32 -17.16 9.65
C ASP A 95 9.15 -18.03 10.09
N GLN A 96 8.74 -17.90 11.34
CA GLN A 96 7.51 -18.46 11.85
C GLN A 96 6.30 -17.71 11.28
N GLY A 97 5.17 -18.38 11.16
CA GLY A 97 3.96 -17.75 10.68
C GLY A 97 2.72 -18.58 10.97
N ILE A 98 1.59 -17.91 11.06
CA ILE A 98 0.27 -18.52 11.08
C ILE A 98 -0.47 -18.03 9.84
N VAL A 99 -1.01 -18.97 9.06
CA VAL A 99 -1.76 -18.66 7.84
C VAL A 99 -3.24 -18.89 8.09
N TYR A 100 -4.05 -17.90 7.72
CA TYR A 100 -5.50 -17.97 7.80
C TYR A 100 -6.08 -17.97 6.40
N GLY A 101 -7.11 -18.80 6.19
CA GLY A 101 -7.91 -18.80 4.98
C GLY A 101 -9.35 -18.46 5.29
N TYR A 102 -9.96 -17.57 4.51
CA TYR A 102 -11.36 -17.22 4.61
C TYR A 102 -11.94 -16.95 3.22
N ALA A 103 -13.15 -17.42 2.97
CA ALA A 103 -13.91 -17.10 1.77
C ALA A 103 -15.41 -17.03 2.11
N THR A 104 -16.12 -16.15 1.40
CA THR A 104 -17.58 -16.00 1.49
C THR A 104 -18.15 -15.81 0.09
N ASN A 105 -19.42 -16.12 -0.08
CA ASN A 105 -20.13 -15.93 -1.36
C ASN A 105 -20.87 -14.58 -1.46
N GLU A 106 -20.54 -13.62 -0.62
CA GLU A 106 -21.15 -12.27 -0.64
C GLU A 106 -20.82 -11.50 -1.92
N THR A 107 -19.66 -11.73 -2.47
CA THR A 107 -19.16 -11.06 -3.67
C THR A 107 -18.60 -12.07 -4.67
N LYS A 108 -18.46 -11.65 -5.93
CA LYS A 108 -17.86 -12.47 -7.01
C LYS A 108 -16.40 -12.79 -6.74
N GLU A 109 -15.74 -11.97 -5.94
CA GLU A 109 -14.35 -12.11 -5.51
C GLU A 109 -14.20 -13.12 -4.36
N TYR A 110 -15.28 -13.70 -3.86
CA TYR A 110 -15.33 -14.56 -2.67
C TYR A 110 -14.75 -13.93 -1.41
N MET A 111 -14.88 -12.61 -1.32
CA MET A 111 -14.40 -11.80 -0.21
C MET A 111 -15.57 -11.05 0.45
N PRO A 112 -15.47 -10.66 1.73
CA PRO A 112 -16.47 -9.84 2.38
C PRO A 112 -16.75 -8.53 1.65
N LEU A 113 -18.01 -8.13 1.56
CA LEU A 113 -18.43 -6.92 0.86
C LEU A 113 -17.68 -5.65 1.30
N PRO A 114 -17.45 -5.38 2.60
CA PRO A 114 -16.76 -4.17 3.03
C PRO A 114 -15.37 -4.02 2.40
N ILE A 115 -14.56 -5.09 2.39
CA ILE A 115 -13.20 -5.01 1.87
C ILE A 115 -13.17 -4.89 0.34
N VAL A 116 -14.09 -5.56 -0.36
CA VAL A 116 -14.19 -5.44 -1.81
C VAL A 116 -14.54 -4.01 -2.22
N VAL A 117 -15.52 -3.41 -1.53
CA VAL A 117 -15.92 -2.01 -1.81
C VAL A 117 -14.81 -1.05 -1.42
N ALA A 118 -14.13 -1.24 -0.30
CA ALA A 118 -12.98 -0.43 0.09
C ALA A 118 -11.87 -0.45 -0.97
N HIS A 119 -11.53 -1.63 -1.49
CA HIS A 119 -10.55 -1.75 -2.57
C HIS A 119 -11.02 -1.04 -3.86
N LYS A 120 -12.28 -1.18 -4.25
CA LYS A 120 -12.84 -0.50 -5.43
C LYS A 120 -12.84 1.02 -5.27
N LEU A 121 -13.14 1.54 -4.07
CA LEU A 121 -13.05 2.97 -3.77
C LEU A 121 -11.62 3.49 -3.97
N MET A 122 -10.61 2.80 -3.43
CA MET A 122 -9.23 3.22 -3.56
C MET A 122 -8.70 3.07 -4.99
N GLN A 123 -9.07 2.03 -5.72
CA GLN A 123 -8.74 1.89 -7.14
C GLN A 123 -9.37 2.99 -8.01
N THR A 124 -10.62 3.38 -7.69
CA THR A 124 -11.31 4.47 -8.39
C THR A 124 -10.69 5.82 -8.06
N TYR A 125 -10.32 6.04 -6.78
CA TYR A 125 -9.58 7.21 -6.36
C TYR A 125 -8.23 7.33 -7.08
N GLU A 126 -7.47 6.24 -7.19
CA GLU A 126 -6.18 6.22 -7.89
C GLU A 126 -6.32 6.66 -9.36
N LYS A 127 -7.36 6.17 -10.05
CA LYS A 127 -7.66 6.60 -11.42
C LYS A 127 -8.06 8.07 -11.49
N PHE A 128 -8.86 8.54 -10.52
CA PHE A 128 -9.32 9.93 -10.46
C PHE A 128 -8.16 10.88 -10.19
N ARG A 129 -7.32 10.63 -9.16
CA ARG A 129 -6.23 11.51 -8.78
C ARG A 129 -5.18 11.70 -9.88
N LYS A 130 -4.90 10.66 -10.69
CA LYS A 130 -3.97 10.73 -11.81
C LYS A 130 -4.38 11.72 -12.90
N ASN A 131 -5.66 12.10 -12.94
CA ASN A 131 -6.21 13.07 -13.89
C ASN A 131 -6.39 14.46 -13.29
N THR A 132 -5.87 14.71 -12.09
CA THR A 132 -5.94 16.01 -11.41
C THR A 132 -4.64 16.32 -10.69
N LYS A 133 -4.34 17.60 -10.50
CA LYS A 133 -3.20 18.08 -9.72
C LYS A 133 -3.54 18.40 -8.27
N ASP A 134 -4.82 18.28 -7.91
CA ASP A 134 -5.32 18.72 -6.61
C ASP A 134 -5.38 17.59 -5.57
N PHE A 135 -5.29 16.33 -5.99
CA PHE A 135 -5.35 15.16 -5.12
C PHE A 135 -4.07 14.32 -5.22
N PHE A 136 -3.56 13.90 -4.06
CA PHE A 136 -2.26 13.24 -3.95
C PHE A 136 -2.40 11.74 -3.65
N ALA A 137 -1.29 11.02 -3.60
CA ALA A 137 -1.27 9.56 -3.51
C ALA A 137 -1.75 9.03 -2.15
N ASP A 138 -1.52 9.78 -1.05
CA ASP A 138 -1.90 9.35 0.29
C ASP A 138 -3.41 9.42 0.49
N ALA A 139 -4.04 8.26 0.53
CA ALA A 139 -5.47 8.12 0.77
C ALA A 139 -5.78 6.83 1.52
N LYS A 140 -6.85 6.86 2.29
CA LYS A 140 -7.40 5.70 2.98
C LYS A 140 -8.91 5.75 3.02
N CYS A 141 -9.56 4.60 3.11
CA CYS A 141 -10.99 4.52 3.30
C CYS A 141 -11.37 3.47 4.34
N GLN A 142 -12.58 3.60 4.84
CA GLN A 142 -13.25 2.62 5.68
C GLN A 142 -14.67 2.44 5.14
N VAL A 143 -15.13 1.20 5.09
CA VAL A 143 -16.50 0.85 4.72
C VAL A 143 -17.11 0.03 5.85
N SER A 144 -18.23 0.50 6.38
CA SER A 144 -19.05 -0.23 7.35
C SER A 144 -20.34 -0.71 6.67
N VAL A 145 -20.68 -1.96 6.88
CA VAL A 145 -21.88 -2.60 6.33
C VAL A 145 -22.71 -3.17 7.48
N LEU A 146 -23.99 -2.93 7.46
CA LEU A 146 -24.91 -3.62 8.37
C LEU A 146 -25.13 -5.05 7.85
N TYR A 147 -25.07 -6.01 8.78
CA TYR A 147 -25.35 -7.42 8.52
C TYR A 147 -26.55 -7.87 9.36
N GLU A 148 -27.45 -8.60 8.72
CA GLU A 148 -28.54 -9.34 9.39
C GLU A 148 -28.44 -10.81 8.97
N ASP A 149 -28.53 -11.71 9.93
CA ASP A 149 -28.40 -13.16 9.68
C ASP A 149 -27.17 -13.53 8.82
N LYS A 150 -26.05 -12.89 9.07
CA LYS A 150 -24.77 -13.04 8.34
C LYS A 150 -24.82 -12.62 6.85
N LYS A 151 -25.83 -11.86 6.45
CA LYS A 151 -25.94 -11.31 5.09
C LYS A 151 -25.79 -9.80 5.13
N PRO A 152 -25.08 -9.19 4.15
CA PRO A 152 -25.00 -7.74 4.05
C PRO A 152 -26.37 -7.17 3.70
N VAL A 153 -26.76 -6.06 4.34
CA VAL A 153 -28.06 -5.40 4.17
C VAL A 153 -27.89 -4.05 3.51
N PHE A 154 -27.07 -3.17 4.09
CA PHE A 154 -26.77 -1.87 3.51
C PHE A 154 -25.44 -1.30 3.97
N PHE A 155 -24.94 -0.31 3.23
CA PHE A 155 -23.76 0.48 3.63
C PHE A 155 -24.15 1.46 4.73
N ASP A 156 -23.64 1.21 5.92
CA ASP A 156 -23.88 2.09 7.07
C ASP A 156 -23.02 3.36 6.98
N THR A 157 -21.72 3.20 6.74
CA THR A 157 -20.78 4.32 6.70
C THR A 157 -19.69 4.09 5.66
N ILE A 158 -19.41 5.12 4.87
CA ILE A 158 -18.21 5.19 4.02
C ILE A 158 -17.41 6.42 4.42
N LEU A 159 -16.20 6.20 4.92
CA LEU A 159 -15.25 7.25 5.26
C LEU A 159 -14.09 7.22 4.29
N ILE A 160 -13.74 8.37 3.70
CA ILE A 160 -12.57 8.54 2.84
C ILE A 160 -11.75 9.70 3.36
N SER A 161 -10.45 9.47 3.56
CA SER A 161 -9.46 10.49 3.89
C SER A 161 -8.46 10.58 2.76
N VAL A 162 -8.24 11.77 2.23
CA VAL A 162 -7.35 12.01 1.09
C VAL A 162 -6.39 13.16 1.38
N SER A 163 -5.19 13.07 0.87
CA SER A 163 -4.25 14.19 0.80
C SER A 163 -4.56 15.03 -0.43
N HIS A 164 -4.62 16.35 -0.25
CA HIS A 164 -5.05 17.30 -1.28
C HIS A 164 -4.28 18.62 -1.24
N SER A 165 -4.41 19.42 -2.29
CA SER A 165 -3.89 20.78 -2.36
C SER A 165 -4.64 21.71 -1.40
N ASP A 166 -3.92 22.65 -0.78
CA ASP A 166 -4.47 23.70 0.07
C ASP A 166 -5.35 24.71 -0.69
N LYS A 167 -5.45 24.58 -2.02
CA LYS A 167 -6.26 25.44 -2.88
C LYS A 167 -7.75 25.10 -2.88
N LEU A 168 -8.10 23.90 -2.47
CA LEU A 168 -9.48 23.42 -2.43
C LEU A 168 -10.07 23.64 -1.03
N ASP A 169 -11.32 24.09 -0.99
CA ASP A 169 -12.09 24.07 0.25
C ASP A 169 -12.70 22.68 0.52
N ILE A 170 -13.20 22.50 1.73
CA ILE A 170 -13.69 21.19 2.18
C ILE A 170 -14.93 20.72 1.40
N GLU A 171 -15.80 21.64 0.99
CA GLU A 171 -17.01 21.29 0.25
C GLU A 171 -16.69 20.89 -1.19
N GLU A 172 -15.74 21.57 -1.83
CA GLU A 172 -15.21 21.16 -3.14
C GLU A 172 -14.59 19.77 -3.10
N ILE A 173 -13.80 19.48 -2.04
CA ILE A 173 -13.18 18.15 -1.85
C ILE A 173 -14.25 17.08 -1.70
N LYS A 174 -15.24 17.29 -0.82
CA LYS A 174 -16.36 16.37 -0.62
C LYS A 174 -17.10 16.09 -1.92
N GLN A 175 -17.48 17.14 -2.65
CA GLN A 175 -18.20 17.01 -3.91
C GLN A 175 -17.41 16.25 -4.97
N LYS A 176 -16.13 16.59 -5.15
CA LYS A 176 -15.25 15.92 -6.12
C LYS A 176 -15.07 14.44 -5.78
N ILE A 177 -14.85 14.10 -4.52
CA ILE A 177 -14.70 12.71 -4.06
C ILE A 177 -16.02 11.95 -4.18
N TYR A 178 -17.15 12.57 -3.81
CA TYR A 178 -18.45 11.92 -3.93
C TYR A 178 -18.74 11.53 -5.38
N ILE A 179 -18.72 12.48 -6.31
CA ILE A 179 -19.09 12.26 -7.72
C ILE A 179 -18.09 11.35 -8.44
N ASN A 180 -16.78 11.54 -8.19
CA ASN A 180 -15.76 10.83 -8.97
C ASN A 180 -15.32 9.49 -8.38
N VAL A 181 -15.62 9.24 -7.12
CA VAL A 181 -15.17 8.02 -6.44
C VAL A 181 -16.33 7.27 -5.82
N ILE A 182 -17.06 7.87 -4.88
CA ILE A 182 -18.09 7.15 -4.10
C ILE A 182 -19.25 6.73 -4.99
N GLU A 183 -19.87 7.67 -5.65
CA GLU A 183 -21.05 7.42 -6.50
C GLU A 183 -20.77 6.38 -7.60
N LYS A 184 -19.61 6.46 -8.26
CA LYS A 184 -19.21 5.50 -9.31
C LYS A 184 -19.05 4.07 -8.78
N VAL A 185 -18.63 3.91 -7.53
CA VAL A 185 -18.51 2.58 -6.93
C VAL A 185 -19.86 2.10 -6.45
N LEU A 186 -20.63 2.95 -5.75
CA LEU A 186 -21.95 2.59 -5.23
C LEU A 186 -22.96 2.24 -6.32
N PHE A 187 -22.83 2.84 -7.49
CA PHE A 187 -23.64 2.49 -8.66
C PHE A 187 -23.55 1.00 -9.06
N GLN A 188 -22.47 0.32 -8.65
CA GLN A 188 -22.29 -1.12 -8.89
C GLN A 188 -22.99 -1.99 -7.83
N TYR A 189 -23.55 -1.37 -6.78
CA TYR A 189 -24.13 -2.03 -5.61
C TYR A 189 -25.45 -1.35 -5.19
N PRO A 190 -26.40 -1.15 -6.14
CA PRO A 190 -27.63 -0.40 -5.85
C PRO A 190 -28.49 -1.06 -4.77
N GLU A 191 -28.38 -2.37 -4.60
CA GLU A 191 -29.12 -3.14 -3.60
C GLU A 191 -28.71 -2.84 -2.16
N PHE A 192 -27.55 -2.23 -1.92
CA PHE A 192 -27.05 -1.89 -0.59
C PHE A 192 -27.03 -0.39 -0.30
N VAL A 193 -27.55 0.43 -1.22
CA VAL A 193 -27.67 1.89 -1.05
C VAL A 193 -29.09 2.23 -0.60
N GLN A 194 -29.20 2.93 0.53
CA GLN A 194 -30.48 3.45 1.05
C GLN A 194 -30.69 4.93 0.71
#